data_67ed2f9e37903d38f2068daf65fadc74
#
_entry.id   67ed2f9e37903d38f2068daf65fadc74
#
_cell.length_a   1.000
_cell.length_b   1.000
_cell.length_c   1.000
_cell.angle_alpha   90.00
_cell.angle_beta   90.00
_cell.angle_gamma   90.00
#
_symmetry.space_group_name_H-M   'P 1'
#
loop_
_entity.id
_entity.type
_entity.pdbx_description
1 polymer ?
#
loop_
_entity_poly.entity_id
_entity_poly.type
_entity_poly.pdbx_seq_one_letter_code
_entity_poly.pdbx_strand_id
1 'polypeptide(L)'
;MPAVIVLGAQWGDEGKGKATDQLGQHTDLVVKFNGGNNAGHTVVIDGEKYALHLLPAGILSEGVTPIIGNGVVVDLDVLFEELADITARGVDCSRLRISSNAHIIPPYNRLMDQANERARGNNLIGTTGRGIGPTYADKMNRIGLRIQDLFHPEELRAKVEAALAPKNTIFEAVDLQVLDPAEVADHLLSFAERVKPMLCDVSLVVNDALDRGETVLFEGGQATMLDIDHGTYPFVTSSNPTAGGALTGSGVGPTRIDRVVGVAKAYTTRVGEGPFPTELDDEVGEALRAKGGEFGVTTGRPRRTGWFDAVVMRYATRINGLTDICLTKLDVLSGYDTIPVCVAYEVDGVRTEEMPLDQAGFEAAVPVYEELPGWSEDISQCRSFEELPQAAQDYITRLEELSRCRIQSIGVGPGREATIVRYPLM
;
A
#
# COMPACT_ATOMS: atom_id res chain seq x y z
N MET A 1 7.49 -7.20 21.29
CA MET A 1 8.22 -6.28 20.40
C MET A 1 7.25 -5.19 20.00
N PRO A 2 7.47 -3.96 20.42
CA PRO A 2 6.40 -2.97 20.38
C PRO A 2 6.18 -2.31 19.02
N ALA A 3 7.09 -2.34 18.05
CA ALA A 3 6.94 -1.60 16.80
C ALA A 3 7.22 -2.45 15.55
N VAL A 4 6.18 -2.64 14.71
CA VAL A 4 6.24 -3.45 13.48
C VAL A 4 5.75 -2.62 12.29
N ILE A 5 6.55 -2.54 11.22
CA ILE A 5 6.13 -1.98 9.93
C ILE A 5 5.67 -3.12 9.02
N VAL A 6 4.49 -3.01 8.43
CA VAL A 6 3.98 -3.91 7.38
C VAL A 6 3.83 -3.13 6.08
N LEU A 7 4.50 -3.57 5.04
CA LEU A 7 4.50 -2.93 3.73
C LEU A 7 4.45 -3.94 2.58
N GLY A 8 4.10 -3.50 1.39
CA GLY A 8 4.18 -4.32 0.18
C GLY A 8 5.61 -4.39 -0.35
N ALA A 9 6.07 -5.59 -0.67
CA ALA A 9 7.43 -5.80 -1.18
C ALA A 9 7.54 -5.77 -2.71
N GLN A 10 6.42 -5.90 -3.44
CA GLN A 10 6.36 -5.98 -4.90
C GLN A 10 5.72 -4.71 -5.51
N TRP A 11 4.65 -4.84 -6.31
CA TRP A 11 3.92 -3.72 -6.97
C TRP A 11 2.51 -3.47 -6.42
N GLY A 12 2.22 -3.84 -5.20
CA GLY A 12 0.89 -3.72 -4.61
C GLY A 12 0.05 -4.99 -4.78
N ASP A 13 -1.12 -4.98 -4.14
CA ASP A 13 -2.06 -6.10 -4.16
C ASP A 13 -1.51 -7.44 -3.63
N GLU A 14 -0.43 -7.41 -2.85
CA GLU A 14 0.20 -8.60 -2.26
C GLU A 14 -0.68 -9.28 -1.19
N GLY A 15 -1.78 -8.68 -0.79
CA GLY A 15 -2.64 -9.19 0.28
C GLY A 15 -2.29 -8.61 1.65
N LYS A 16 -1.74 -7.40 1.70
CA LYS A 16 -1.41 -6.67 2.94
C LYS A 16 -2.57 -6.59 3.92
N GLY A 17 -3.80 -6.40 3.42
CA GLY A 17 -4.99 -6.34 4.28
C GLY A 17 -5.16 -7.56 5.20
N LYS A 18 -4.89 -8.78 4.69
CA LYS A 18 -4.89 -10.00 5.51
C LYS A 18 -3.77 -10.00 6.55
N ALA A 19 -2.55 -9.61 6.16
CA ALA A 19 -1.41 -9.57 7.06
C ALA A 19 -1.58 -8.50 8.16
N THR A 20 -2.03 -7.30 7.80
CA THR A 20 -2.30 -6.21 8.76
C THR A 20 -3.45 -6.53 9.70
N ASP A 21 -4.49 -7.21 9.22
CA ASP A 21 -5.60 -7.64 10.04
C ASP A 21 -5.18 -8.71 11.07
N GLN A 22 -4.41 -9.73 10.63
CA GLN A 22 -3.91 -10.76 11.54
C GLN A 22 -2.99 -10.20 12.62
N LEU A 23 -2.09 -9.30 12.27
CA LEU A 23 -1.17 -8.66 13.21
C LEU A 23 -1.88 -7.59 14.05
N GLY A 24 -2.81 -6.86 13.44
CA GLY A 24 -3.57 -5.78 14.08
C GLY A 24 -4.38 -6.22 15.29
N GLN A 25 -4.85 -7.49 15.33
CA GLN A 25 -5.60 -8.02 16.47
C GLN A 25 -4.79 -8.11 17.78
N HIS A 26 -3.48 -8.11 17.66
CA HIS A 26 -2.54 -8.22 18.78
C HIS A 26 -1.79 -6.93 19.03
N THR A 27 -2.27 -5.81 18.50
CA THR A 27 -1.66 -4.49 18.64
C THR A 27 -2.58 -3.52 19.34
N ASP A 28 -1.98 -2.54 20.05
CA ASP A 28 -2.72 -1.48 20.71
C ASP A 28 -3.04 -0.33 19.74
N LEU A 29 -2.12 -0.05 18.81
CA LEU A 29 -2.26 1.00 17.82
C LEU A 29 -1.98 0.47 16.39
N VAL A 30 -2.77 0.94 15.41
CA VAL A 30 -2.49 0.73 13.97
C VAL A 30 -2.39 2.08 13.28
N VAL A 31 -1.23 2.40 12.71
CA VAL A 31 -0.92 3.70 12.10
C VAL A 31 -0.79 3.54 10.59
N LYS A 32 -1.73 4.09 9.84
CA LYS A 32 -1.57 4.26 8.38
C LYS A 32 -0.65 5.44 8.13
N PHE A 33 0.47 5.21 7.44
CA PHE A 33 1.54 6.21 7.38
C PHE A 33 1.70 6.91 6.02
N ASN A 34 1.12 6.40 4.92
CA ASN A 34 1.27 6.97 3.59
C ASN A 34 0.04 6.75 2.70
N GLY A 35 0.05 7.38 1.54
CA GLY A 35 -1.00 7.28 0.53
C GLY A 35 -2.24 8.08 0.92
N GLY A 36 -3.38 7.65 0.46
CA GLY A 36 -4.70 8.23 0.72
C GLY A 36 -5.77 7.22 0.35
N ASN A 37 -6.88 7.70 -0.22
CA ASN A 37 -7.98 6.85 -0.67
C ASN A 37 -7.73 6.17 -2.05
N ASN A 38 -6.50 6.18 -2.55
CA ASN A 38 -6.08 5.49 -3.79
C ASN A 38 -5.76 4.00 -3.59
N ALA A 39 -5.55 3.54 -2.37
CA ALA A 39 -5.39 2.13 -2.05
C ALA A 39 -6.71 1.57 -1.50
N GLY A 40 -6.97 0.28 -1.73
CA GLY A 40 -8.08 -0.44 -1.13
C GLY A 40 -7.55 -1.67 -0.40
N HIS A 41 -7.77 -1.74 0.91
CA HIS A 41 -7.51 -2.95 1.70
C HIS A 41 -8.83 -3.68 1.92
N THR A 42 -8.92 -4.92 1.42
CA THR A 42 -10.08 -5.78 1.73
C THR A 42 -9.72 -6.66 2.91
N VAL A 43 -10.51 -6.55 3.96
CA VAL A 43 -10.45 -7.42 5.14
C VAL A 43 -11.73 -8.26 5.18
N VAL A 44 -11.61 -9.53 5.51
CA VAL A 44 -12.77 -10.44 5.65
C VAL A 44 -12.87 -10.87 7.11
N ILE A 45 -13.96 -10.49 7.78
CA ILE A 45 -14.24 -10.84 9.18
C ILE A 45 -15.58 -11.58 9.21
N ASP A 46 -15.60 -12.78 9.75
CA ASP A 46 -16.82 -13.63 9.88
C ASP A 46 -17.61 -13.80 8.56
N GLY A 47 -16.85 -13.86 7.44
CA GLY A 47 -17.43 -13.97 6.09
C GLY A 47 -17.88 -12.66 5.46
N GLU A 48 -17.89 -11.56 6.19
CA GLU A 48 -18.18 -10.23 5.68
C GLU A 48 -16.93 -9.53 5.12
N LYS A 49 -17.09 -8.88 3.97
CA LYS A 49 -16.01 -8.11 3.33
C LYS A 49 -16.10 -6.63 3.71
N TYR A 50 -14.98 -6.10 4.19
CA TYR A 50 -14.79 -4.68 4.46
C TYR A 50 -13.75 -4.14 3.49
N ALA A 51 -14.13 -3.18 2.65
CA ALA A 51 -13.24 -2.51 1.71
C ALA A 51 -12.82 -1.15 2.30
N LEU A 52 -11.65 -1.09 2.90
CA LEU A 52 -11.11 0.12 3.52
C LEU A 52 -10.21 0.84 2.52
N HIS A 53 -10.41 2.13 2.32
CA HIS A 53 -9.61 2.96 1.43
C HIS A 53 -8.72 3.92 2.22
N LEU A 54 -9.31 4.72 3.09
CA LEU A 54 -8.62 5.72 3.89
C LEU A 54 -8.42 5.27 5.34
N LEU A 55 -9.37 4.54 5.89
CA LEU A 55 -9.30 4.03 7.25
C LEU A 55 -8.20 2.97 7.41
N PRO A 56 -7.43 3.00 8.53
CA PRO A 56 -6.51 1.92 8.87
C PRO A 56 -7.26 0.61 9.15
N ALA A 57 -6.66 -0.55 8.83
CA ALA A 57 -7.29 -1.86 9.05
C ALA A 57 -7.65 -2.12 10.52
N GLY A 58 -6.89 -1.55 11.46
CA GLY A 58 -7.17 -1.64 12.90
C GLY A 58 -8.51 -1.08 13.36
N ILE A 59 -9.23 -0.30 12.51
CA ILE A 59 -10.58 0.20 12.82
C ILE A 59 -11.58 -0.94 13.07
N LEU A 60 -11.33 -2.12 12.49
CA LEU A 60 -12.19 -3.29 12.59
C LEU A 60 -11.90 -4.15 13.83
N SER A 61 -10.88 -3.82 14.62
CA SER A 61 -10.45 -4.59 15.77
C SER A 61 -10.84 -3.90 17.08
N GLU A 62 -11.54 -4.61 17.95
CA GLU A 62 -11.94 -4.09 19.25
C GLU A 62 -10.69 -3.78 20.10
N GLY A 63 -10.71 -2.66 20.81
CA GLY A 63 -9.60 -2.27 21.69
C GLY A 63 -8.44 -1.54 21.00
N VAL A 64 -8.31 -1.66 19.69
CA VAL A 64 -7.24 -1.02 18.90
C VAL A 64 -7.54 0.46 18.68
N THR A 65 -6.49 1.30 18.69
CA THR A 65 -6.58 2.71 18.30
C THR A 65 -6.07 2.88 16.87
N PRO A 66 -6.98 3.08 15.87
CA PRO A 66 -6.58 3.35 14.50
C PRO A 66 -6.14 4.80 14.35
N ILE A 67 -5.04 5.03 13.61
CA ILE A 67 -4.43 6.36 13.46
C ILE A 67 -4.15 6.63 11.97
N ILE A 68 -4.60 7.79 11.48
CA ILE A 68 -4.19 8.36 10.20
C ILE A 68 -3.00 9.28 10.45
N GLY A 69 -1.82 8.86 10.00
CA GLY A 69 -0.56 9.57 10.18
C GLY A 69 -0.41 10.81 9.28
N ASN A 70 0.59 11.63 9.58
CA ASN A 70 0.86 12.87 8.84
C ASN A 70 1.39 12.65 7.41
N GLY A 71 1.80 11.44 7.06
CA GLY A 71 2.18 11.07 5.69
C GLY A 71 0.99 10.75 4.79
N VAL A 72 -0.22 10.58 5.34
CA VAL A 72 -1.44 10.33 4.58
C VAL A 72 -2.01 11.65 4.04
N VAL A 73 -2.59 11.62 2.84
CA VAL A 73 -3.42 12.70 2.30
C VAL A 73 -4.89 12.30 2.43
N VAL A 74 -5.69 13.17 3.05
CA VAL A 74 -7.02 12.87 3.56
C VAL A 74 -8.09 13.57 2.72
N ASP A 75 -8.90 12.79 2.03
CA ASP A 75 -10.15 13.27 1.43
C ASP A 75 -11.25 13.21 2.50
N LEU A 76 -11.74 14.38 2.94
CA LEU A 76 -12.70 14.47 4.03
C LEU A 76 -14.08 13.92 3.65
N ASP A 77 -14.50 14.09 2.39
CA ASP A 77 -15.76 13.51 1.91
C ASP A 77 -15.69 11.97 2.03
N VAL A 78 -14.65 11.38 1.44
CA VAL A 78 -14.44 9.92 1.46
C VAL A 78 -14.25 9.40 2.88
N LEU A 79 -13.52 10.12 3.74
CA LEU A 79 -13.33 9.71 5.14
C LEU A 79 -14.67 9.56 5.86
N PHE A 80 -15.54 10.54 5.72
CA PHE A 80 -16.81 10.53 6.44
C PHE A 80 -17.87 9.64 5.81
N GLU A 81 -17.80 9.38 4.50
CA GLU A 81 -18.60 8.36 3.84
C GLU A 81 -18.18 6.95 4.33
N GLU A 82 -16.89 6.66 4.37
CA GLU A 82 -16.35 5.39 4.84
C GLU A 82 -16.66 5.16 6.32
N LEU A 83 -16.51 6.19 7.17
CA LEU A 83 -16.91 6.13 8.58
C LEU A 83 -18.40 5.85 8.76
N ALA A 84 -19.26 6.47 7.96
CA ALA A 84 -20.70 6.23 8.04
C ALA A 84 -21.07 4.79 7.66
N ASP A 85 -20.47 4.24 6.59
CA ASP A 85 -20.68 2.87 6.16
C ASP A 85 -20.26 1.86 7.24
N ILE A 86 -19.04 2.00 7.77
CA ILE A 86 -18.50 1.11 8.81
C ILE A 86 -19.32 1.20 10.12
N THR A 87 -19.71 2.42 10.52
CA THR A 87 -20.54 2.61 11.72
C THR A 87 -21.93 1.99 11.55
N ALA A 88 -22.54 2.12 10.36
CA ALA A 88 -23.84 1.49 10.07
C ALA A 88 -23.78 -0.06 10.14
N ARG A 89 -22.60 -0.63 9.97
CA ARG A 89 -22.32 -2.07 10.11
C ARG A 89 -21.94 -2.47 11.55
N GLY A 90 -22.09 -1.55 12.53
CA GLY A 90 -21.91 -1.80 13.96
C GLY A 90 -20.48 -1.65 14.48
N VAL A 91 -19.53 -1.15 13.68
CA VAL A 91 -18.16 -0.95 14.13
C VAL A 91 -18.03 0.37 14.91
N ASP A 92 -17.41 0.34 16.08
CA ASP A 92 -17.11 1.52 16.88
C ASP A 92 -15.89 2.27 16.33
N CYS A 93 -16.13 3.43 15.71
CA CYS A 93 -15.09 4.31 15.16
C CYS A 93 -14.63 5.41 16.12
N SER A 94 -15.08 5.46 17.37
CA SER A 94 -14.80 6.54 18.32
C SER A 94 -13.31 6.69 18.69
N ARG A 95 -12.54 5.63 18.52
CA ARG A 95 -11.10 5.61 18.80
C ARG A 95 -10.23 6.11 17.66
N LEU A 96 -10.80 6.39 16.46
CA LEU A 96 -10.02 6.93 15.34
C LEU A 96 -9.31 8.23 15.73
N ARG A 97 -8.03 8.31 15.37
CA ARG A 97 -7.22 9.52 15.51
C ARG A 97 -6.65 9.95 14.17
N ILE A 98 -6.52 11.24 13.97
CA ILE A 98 -6.02 11.86 12.74
C ILE A 98 -4.95 12.86 13.09
N SER A 99 -3.81 12.80 12.41
CA SER A 99 -2.75 13.79 12.58
C SER A 99 -3.21 15.19 12.21
N SER A 100 -2.98 16.15 13.11
CA SER A 100 -3.16 17.57 12.81
C SER A 100 -2.35 18.04 11.59
N ASN A 101 -1.23 17.36 11.31
CA ASN A 101 -0.30 17.67 10.22
C ASN A 101 -0.60 16.90 8.92
N ALA A 102 -1.58 15.99 8.88
CA ALA A 102 -1.99 15.33 7.64
C ALA A 102 -2.53 16.36 6.64
N HIS A 103 -2.24 16.16 5.34
CA HIS A 103 -2.73 17.07 4.31
C HIS A 103 -4.13 16.68 3.85
N ILE A 104 -4.94 17.69 3.57
CA ILE A 104 -6.29 17.54 3.01
C ILE A 104 -6.19 17.45 1.50
N ILE A 105 -6.99 16.59 0.88
CA ILE A 105 -7.24 16.58 -0.58
C ILE A 105 -8.44 17.52 -0.85
N PRO A 106 -8.21 18.75 -1.26
CA PRO A 106 -9.31 19.65 -1.61
C PRO A 106 -9.90 19.28 -2.99
N PRO A 107 -11.15 19.71 -3.29
CA PRO A 107 -11.81 19.41 -4.56
C PRO A 107 -10.99 19.78 -5.80
N TYR A 108 -10.25 20.89 -5.76
CA TYR A 108 -9.42 21.33 -6.88
C TYR A 108 -8.26 20.39 -7.19
N ASN A 109 -7.78 19.61 -6.23
CA ASN A 109 -6.71 18.63 -6.51
C ASN A 109 -7.23 17.38 -7.24
N ARG A 110 -8.50 17.02 -7.07
CA ARG A 110 -9.14 16.00 -7.92
C ARG A 110 -9.26 16.49 -9.38
N LEU A 111 -9.65 17.75 -9.60
CA LEU A 111 -9.68 18.35 -10.94
C LEU A 111 -8.29 18.47 -11.54
N MET A 112 -7.28 18.82 -10.73
CA MET A 112 -5.90 18.91 -11.17
C MET A 112 -5.34 17.56 -11.62
N ASP A 113 -5.72 16.46 -10.96
CA ASP A 113 -5.36 15.10 -11.34
C ASP A 113 -5.92 14.78 -12.75
N GLN A 114 -7.20 15.12 -13.01
CA GLN A 114 -7.81 14.98 -14.32
C GLN A 114 -7.14 15.86 -15.40
N ALA A 115 -6.80 17.11 -15.05
CA ALA A 115 -6.12 18.02 -15.97
C ALA A 115 -4.73 17.49 -16.36
N ASN A 116 -3.98 16.98 -15.40
CA ASN A 116 -2.67 16.40 -15.62
C ASN A 116 -2.72 15.17 -16.52
N GLU A 117 -3.68 14.26 -16.32
CA GLU A 117 -3.84 13.09 -17.19
C GLU A 117 -4.25 13.50 -18.62
N ARG A 118 -5.19 14.46 -18.79
CA ARG A 118 -5.55 15.00 -20.11
C ARG A 118 -4.35 15.62 -20.84
N ALA A 119 -3.52 16.36 -20.13
CA ALA A 119 -2.33 17.01 -20.72
C ALA A 119 -1.26 16.02 -21.18
N ARG A 120 -1.23 14.80 -20.63
CA ARG A 120 -0.30 13.73 -21.03
C ARG A 120 -0.67 13.03 -22.34
N GLY A 121 -1.89 13.15 -22.80
CA GLY A 121 -2.35 12.52 -24.04
C GLY A 121 -2.18 11.00 -24.00
N ASN A 122 -1.30 10.46 -24.85
CA ASN A 122 -1.05 9.01 -24.93
C ASN A 122 -0.07 8.49 -23.85
N ASN A 123 0.60 9.38 -23.11
CA ASN A 123 1.58 9.02 -22.08
C ASN A 123 0.94 9.02 -20.68
N LEU A 124 -0.19 8.34 -20.54
CA LEU A 124 -0.92 8.24 -19.27
C LEU A 124 -0.08 7.49 -18.23
N ILE A 125 -0.11 7.98 -17.00
CA ILE A 125 0.38 7.23 -15.82
C ILE A 125 -0.69 6.22 -15.37
N GLY A 126 -1.95 6.49 -15.68
CA GLY A 126 -3.09 5.71 -15.22
C GLY A 126 -3.40 5.98 -13.75
N THR A 127 -3.43 7.26 -13.35
CA THR A 127 -3.75 7.67 -11.98
C THR A 127 -5.17 7.23 -11.57
N THR A 128 -5.42 7.23 -10.27
CA THR A 128 -6.76 6.92 -9.75
C THR A 128 -7.75 8.07 -9.90
N GLY A 129 -7.31 9.26 -10.32
CA GLY A 129 -8.13 10.47 -10.45
C GLY A 129 -8.62 11.05 -9.12
N ARG A 130 -7.99 10.66 -8.00
CA ARG A 130 -8.42 11.01 -6.63
C ARG A 130 -7.66 12.19 -6.03
N GLY A 131 -6.83 12.87 -6.80
CA GLY A 131 -6.10 14.05 -6.36
C GLY A 131 -4.88 13.77 -5.46
N ILE A 132 -4.43 12.53 -5.38
CA ILE A 132 -3.32 12.12 -4.53
C ILE A 132 -2.02 12.83 -4.95
N GLY A 133 -1.62 12.69 -6.21
CA GLY A 133 -0.41 13.31 -6.76
C GLY A 133 -0.39 14.82 -6.60
N PRO A 134 -1.42 15.55 -7.05
CA PRO A 134 -1.53 16.99 -6.85
C PRO A 134 -1.44 17.44 -5.38
N THR A 135 -2.00 16.66 -4.44
CA THR A 135 -1.91 16.99 -3.01
C THR A 135 -0.49 16.84 -2.46
N TYR A 136 0.23 15.78 -2.86
CA TYR A 136 1.66 15.66 -2.50
C TYR A 136 2.52 16.73 -3.18
N ALA A 137 2.21 17.12 -4.42
CA ALA A 137 2.89 18.25 -5.07
C ALA A 137 2.67 19.56 -4.30
N ASP A 138 1.44 19.85 -3.88
CA ASP A 138 1.13 21.02 -3.06
C ASP A 138 1.86 20.99 -1.70
N LYS A 139 1.95 19.81 -1.08
CA LYS A 139 2.74 19.61 0.16
C LYS A 139 4.20 19.99 -0.05
N MET A 140 4.84 19.53 -1.14
CA MET A 140 6.25 19.83 -1.45
C MET A 140 6.45 21.29 -1.85
N ASN A 141 5.48 21.89 -2.52
CA ASN A 141 5.45 23.33 -2.85
C ASN A 141 5.12 24.20 -1.63
N ARG A 142 4.75 23.63 -0.50
CA ARG A 142 4.38 24.29 0.76
C ARG A 142 3.15 25.19 0.65
N ILE A 143 2.22 24.81 -0.21
CA ILE A 143 0.91 25.47 -0.41
C ILE A 143 -0.26 24.54 -0.03
N GLY A 144 0.04 23.33 0.43
CA GLY A 144 -0.96 22.33 0.81
C GLY A 144 -1.74 22.73 2.08
N LEU A 145 -2.99 22.29 2.15
CA LEU A 145 -3.86 22.45 3.32
C LEU A 145 -3.65 21.30 4.29
N ARG A 146 -3.64 21.58 5.59
CA ARG A 146 -3.53 20.57 6.64
C ARG A 146 -4.82 20.46 7.45
N ILE A 147 -5.02 19.35 8.12
CA ILE A 147 -6.19 19.13 9.00
C ILE A 147 -6.32 20.24 10.06
N GLN A 148 -5.23 20.71 10.65
CA GLN A 148 -5.23 21.81 11.62
C GLN A 148 -5.77 23.12 11.05
N ASP A 149 -5.67 23.35 9.75
CA ASP A 149 -6.13 24.61 9.13
C ASP A 149 -7.67 24.76 9.22
N LEU A 150 -8.41 23.65 9.39
CA LEU A 150 -9.86 23.66 9.60
C LEU A 150 -10.28 24.47 10.85
N PHE A 151 -9.38 24.65 11.81
CA PHE A 151 -9.63 25.34 13.08
C PHE A 151 -9.20 26.82 13.05
N HIS A 152 -8.72 27.29 11.89
CA HIS A 152 -8.32 28.67 11.62
C HIS A 152 -9.00 29.19 10.34
N PRO A 153 -10.31 29.53 10.39
CA PRO A 153 -11.11 29.80 9.18
C PRO A 153 -10.56 30.89 8.26
N GLU A 154 -10.07 31.99 8.82
CA GLU A 154 -9.49 33.10 8.03
C GLU A 154 -8.21 32.66 7.30
N GLU A 155 -7.35 31.91 7.98
CA GLU A 155 -6.11 31.37 7.39
C GLU A 155 -6.41 30.32 6.31
N LEU A 156 -7.40 29.45 6.56
CA LEU A 156 -7.83 28.45 5.58
C LEU A 156 -8.34 29.12 4.30
N ARG A 157 -9.20 30.15 4.41
CA ARG A 157 -9.72 30.90 3.26
C ARG A 157 -8.59 31.51 2.44
N ALA A 158 -7.64 32.18 3.10
CA ALA A 158 -6.50 32.77 2.42
C ALA A 158 -5.61 31.73 1.72
N LYS A 159 -5.39 30.56 2.36
CA LYS A 159 -4.63 29.46 1.76
C LYS A 159 -5.35 28.84 0.56
N VAL A 160 -6.68 28.64 0.65
CA VAL A 160 -7.49 28.13 -0.46
C VAL A 160 -7.44 29.08 -1.65
N GLU A 161 -7.63 30.38 -1.43
CA GLU A 161 -7.57 31.41 -2.47
C GLU A 161 -6.20 31.40 -3.18
N ALA A 162 -5.11 31.43 -2.40
CA ALA A 162 -3.75 31.42 -2.94
C ALA A 162 -3.43 30.14 -3.73
N ALA A 163 -3.86 28.98 -3.24
CA ALA A 163 -3.58 27.68 -3.88
C ALA A 163 -4.45 27.44 -5.11
N LEU A 164 -5.69 27.96 -5.12
CA LEU A 164 -6.67 27.71 -6.19
C LEU A 164 -6.49 28.67 -7.38
N ALA A 165 -6.08 29.93 -7.16
CA ALA A 165 -5.95 30.92 -8.22
C ALA A 165 -5.12 30.45 -9.44
N PRO A 166 -3.89 29.93 -9.30
CA PRO A 166 -3.13 29.42 -10.44
C PRO A 166 -3.75 28.16 -11.05
N LYS A 167 -4.42 27.32 -10.27
CA LYS A 167 -5.09 26.10 -10.75
C LYS A 167 -6.32 26.43 -11.61
N ASN A 168 -7.11 27.44 -11.23
CA ASN A 168 -8.24 27.92 -12.02
C ASN A 168 -7.82 28.36 -13.42
N THR A 169 -6.65 29.02 -13.55
CA THR A 169 -6.09 29.38 -14.87
C THR A 169 -5.83 28.13 -15.73
N ILE A 170 -5.33 27.05 -15.11
CA ILE A 170 -5.14 25.78 -15.81
C ILE A 170 -6.48 25.15 -16.19
N PHE A 171 -7.45 25.16 -15.28
CA PHE A 171 -8.78 24.60 -15.53
C PHE A 171 -9.49 25.26 -16.70
N GLU A 172 -9.45 26.61 -16.78
CA GLU A 172 -9.95 27.35 -17.92
C GLU A 172 -9.27 26.93 -19.24
N ALA A 173 -7.94 26.77 -19.23
CA ALA A 173 -7.16 26.42 -20.43
C ALA A 173 -7.45 25.02 -20.96
N VAL A 174 -8.01 24.10 -20.14
CA VAL A 174 -8.32 22.71 -20.51
C VAL A 174 -9.82 22.38 -20.46
N ASP A 175 -10.67 23.39 -20.49
CA ASP A 175 -12.13 23.29 -20.44
C ASP A 175 -12.65 22.49 -19.22
N LEU A 176 -12.07 22.73 -18.05
CA LEU A 176 -12.58 22.23 -16.77
C LEU A 176 -13.28 23.35 -15.99
N GLN A 177 -14.12 22.93 -15.05
CA GLN A 177 -14.86 23.85 -14.19
C GLN A 177 -13.90 24.68 -13.33
N VAL A 178 -14.02 26.00 -13.38
CA VAL A 178 -13.42 26.93 -12.43
C VAL A 178 -14.18 26.84 -11.10
N LEU A 179 -13.44 26.81 -9.99
CA LEU A 179 -14.02 26.72 -8.65
C LEU A 179 -13.97 28.06 -7.94
N ASP A 180 -15.01 28.37 -7.16
CA ASP A 180 -15.03 29.50 -6.25
C ASP A 180 -14.24 29.18 -4.98
N PRO A 181 -13.19 29.98 -4.62
CA PRO A 181 -12.40 29.75 -3.42
C PRO A 181 -13.24 29.80 -2.12
N ALA A 182 -14.27 30.64 -2.07
CA ALA A 182 -15.12 30.75 -0.88
C ALA A 182 -15.97 29.48 -0.69
N GLU A 183 -16.57 28.94 -1.75
CA GLU A 183 -17.34 27.71 -1.71
C GLU A 183 -16.44 26.52 -1.30
N VAL A 184 -15.21 26.43 -1.83
CA VAL A 184 -14.26 25.39 -1.45
C VAL A 184 -13.88 25.49 0.02
N ALA A 185 -13.59 26.69 0.51
CA ALA A 185 -13.25 26.92 1.91
C ALA A 185 -14.42 26.58 2.85
N ASP A 186 -15.64 27.01 2.51
CA ASP A 186 -16.85 26.71 3.30
C ASP A 186 -17.14 25.22 3.36
N HIS A 187 -16.98 24.51 2.23
CA HIS A 187 -17.10 23.06 2.19
C HIS A 187 -16.11 22.40 3.15
N LEU A 188 -14.83 22.75 3.11
CA LEU A 188 -13.81 22.17 3.99
C LEU A 188 -14.10 22.51 5.46
N LEU A 189 -14.46 23.75 5.78
CA LEU A 189 -14.80 24.19 7.15
C LEU A 189 -15.99 23.42 7.74
N SER A 190 -16.92 22.94 6.90
CA SER A 190 -18.08 22.17 7.35
C SER A 190 -17.70 20.86 8.08
N PHE A 191 -16.47 20.37 7.88
CA PHE A 191 -15.95 19.16 8.53
C PHE A 191 -15.28 19.43 9.90
N ALA A 192 -15.00 20.69 10.25
CA ALA A 192 -14.19 21.04 11.42
C ALA A 192 -14.67 20.38 12.72
N GLU A 193 -15.95 20.54 13.05
CA GLU A 193 -16.51 20.00 14.30
C GLU A 193 -16.54 18.45 14.31
N ARG A 194 -16.65 17.82 13.13
CA ARG A 194 -16.62 16.36 13.01
C ARG A 194 -15.20 15.78 13.16
N VAL A 195 -14.18 16.49 12.70
CA VAL A 195 -12.76 16.11 12.81
C VAL A 195 -12.22 16.36 14.21
N LYS A 196 -12.68 17.39 14.90
CA LYS A 196 -12.17 17.87 16.19
C LYS A 196 -11.93 16.78 17.26
N PRO A 197 -12.86 15.82 17.50
CA PRO A 197 -12.65 14.76 18.49
C PRO A 197 -11.58 13.73 18.08
N MET A 198 -11.21 13.69 16.80
CA MET A 198 -10.22 12.74 16.25
C MET A 198 -8.81 13.32 16.20
N LEU A 199 -8.67 14.65 16.38
CA LEU A 199 -7.41 15.37 16.19
C LEU A 199 -6.37 14.96 17.25
N CYS A 200 -5.13 14.70 16.80
CA CYS A 200 -4.01 14.41 17.71
C CYS A 200 -2.65 14.82 17.14
N ASP A 201 -1.66 14.90 18.03
CA ASP A 201 -0.25 14.83 17.66
C ASP A 201 0.15 13.36 17.59
N VAL A 202 0.24 12.83 16.37
CA VAL A 202 0.53 11.41 16.13
C VAL A 202 1.92 11.02 16.65
N SER A 203 2.92 11.91 16.49
CA SER A 203 4.26 11.63 16.98
C SER A 203 4.27 11.43 18.50
N LEU A 204 3.58 12.31 19.25
CA LEU A 204 3.44 12.18 20.68
C LEU A 204 2.68 10.91 21.07
N VAL A 205 1.50 10.70 20.49
CA VAL A 205 0.64 9.54 20.83
C VAL A 205 1.36 8.21 20.61
N VAL A 206 2.04 8.07 19.47
CA VAL A 206 2.74 6.83 19.12
C VAL A 206 3.99 6.61 19.99
N ASN A 207 4.81 7.64 20.21
CA ASN A 207 5.99 7.50 21.04
C ASN A 207 5.65 7.23 22.52
N ASP A 208 4.62 7.89 23.05
CA ASP A 208 4.14 7.62 24.42
C ASP A 208 3.61 6.19 24.59
N ALA A 209 2.92 5.66 23.54
CA ALA A 209 2.47 4.27 23.53
C ALA A 209 3.67 3.29 23.58
N LEU A 210 4.67 3.53 22.72
CA LEU A 210 5.91 2.73 22.73
C LEU A 210 6.66 2.83 24.07
N ASP A 211 6.66 3.99 24.73
CA ASP A 211 7.29 4.18 26.06
C ASP A 211 6.55 3.42 27.17
N ARG A 212 5.23 3.25 27.03
CA ARG A 212 4.43 2.37 27.90
C ARG A 212 4.58 0.88 27.61
N GLY A 213 5.31 0.52 26.54
CA GLY A 213 5.47 -0.87 26.08
C GLY A 213 4.27 -1.41 25.30
N GLU A 214 3.39 -0.53 24.82
CA GLU A 214 2.29 -0.88 23.94
C GLU A 214 2.79 -1.24 22.54
N THR A 215 2.04 -2.08 21.83
CA THR A 215 2.39 -2.56 20.50
C THR A 215 1.81 -1.65 19.41
N VAL A 216 2.65 -1.25 18.45
CA VAL A 216 2.29 -0.37 17.34
C VAL A 216 2.55 -1.05 16.02
N LEU A 217 1.52 -1.15 15.18
CA LEU A 217 1.61 -1.61 13.79
C LEU A 217 1.57 -0.41 12.84
N PHE A 218 2.58 -0.25 12.00
CA PHE A 218 2.60 0.74 10.92
C PHE A 218 2.15 0.09 9.62
N GLU A 219 1.02 0.54 9.09
CA GLU A 219 0.37 -0.01 7.90
C GLU A 219 0.71 0.79 6.65
N GLY A 220 1.39 0.15 5.67
CA GLY A 220 1.69 0.73 4.37
C GLY A 220 0.53 0.60 3.37
N GLY A 221 0.28 1.65 2.61
CA GLY A 221 -0.82 1.69 1.63
C GLY A 221 -0.50 0.96 0.32
N GLN A 222 0.68 1.19 -0.24
CA GLN A 222 1.13 0.66 -1.54
C GLN A 222 2.30 -0.33 -1.33
N ALA A 223 3.28 -0.33 -2.25
CA ALA A 223 4.39 -1.28 -2.22
C ALA A 223 5.72 -0.64 -2.62
N THR A 224 6.83 -1.33 -2.36
CA THR A 224 8.20 -0.86 -2.60
C THR A 224 8.43 -0.41 -4.03
N MET A 225 7.98 -1.19 -5.02
CA MET A 225 8.17 -0.87 -6.44
C MET A 225 7.28 0.28 -6.94
N LEU A 226 6.38 0.77 -6.09
CA LEU A 226 5.55 1.95 -6.33
C LEU A 226 6.01 3.18 -5.52
N ASP A 227 7.14 3.11 -4.81
CA ASP A 227 7.70 4.24 -4.07
C ASP A 227 8.19 5.33 -5.01
N ILE A 228 7.95 6.60 -4.66
CA ILE A 228 8.30 7.76 -5.50
C ILE A 228 9.81 7.88 -5.76
N ASP A 229 10.63 7.47 -4.79
CA ASP A 229 12.09 7.57 -4.86
C ASP A 229 12.75 6.26 -5.30
N HIS A 230 12.19 5.11 -4.93
CA HIS A 230 12.79 3.78 -5.09
C HIS A 230 12.02 2.84 -6.02
N GLY A 231 10.85 3.25 -6.51
CA GLY A 231 10.03 2.45 -7.41
C GLY A 231 10.35 2.65 -8.89
N THR A 232 9.48 2.11 -9.72
CA THR A 232 9.57 2.16 -11.20
C THR A 232 9.06 3.50 -11.75
N TYR A 233 9.68 4.62 -11.35
CA TYR A 233 9.34 5.96 -11.80
C TYR A 233 9.33 6.07 -13.34
N PRO A 234 8.32 6.73 -13.98
CA PRO A 234 7.23 7.52 -13.38
C PRO A 234 5.97 6.72 -12.99
N PHE A 235 5.95 5.40 -13.19
CA PHE A 235 4.81 4.53 -12.91
C PHE A 235 4.76 4.11 -11.43
N VAL A 236 4.58 5.09 -10.56
CA VAL A 236 4.66 4.98 -9.09
C VAL A 236 3.54 5.78 -8.43
N THR A 237 3.34 5.61 -7.13
CA THR A 237 2.55 6.54 -6.31
C THR A 237 3.38 7.79 -5.97
N SER A 238 2.71 8.88 -5.61
CA SER A 238 3.39 10.11 -5.17
C SER A 238 3.76 10.10 -3.68
N SER A 239 3.82 8.93 -3.06
CA SER A 239 4.16 8.76 -1.65
C SER A 239 5.31 7.77 -1.46
N ASN A 240 5.80 7.65 -0.23
CA ASN A 240 6.82 6.68 0.15
C ASN A 240 6.18 5.53 0.94
N PRO A 241 5.79 4.42 0.28
CA PRO A 241 5.31 3.20 0.95
C PRO A 241 6.43 2.33 1.53
N THR A 242 7.69 2.72 1.40
CA THR A 242 8.84 2.06 2.01
C THR A 242 8.90 2.27 3.53
N ALA A 243 9.74 1.49 4.22
CA ALA A 243 9.91 1.58 5.67
C ALA A 243 10.33 3.00 6.13
N GLY A 244 11.15 3.70 5.35
CA GLY A 244 11.49 5.10 5.60
C GLY A 244 10.28 6.03 5.65
N GLY A 245 9.28 5.75 4.81
CA GLY A 245 8.01 6.49 4.78
C GLY A 245 7.18 6.32 6.07
N ALA A 246 7.29 5.17 6.74
CA ALA A 246 6.62 4.97 8.03
C ALA A 246 7.18 5.92 9.11
N LEU A 247 8.48 6.15 9.11
CA LEU A 247 9.14 7.03 10.06
C LEU A 247 8.73 8.49 9.87
N THR A 248 8.80 8.97 8.64
CA THR A 248 8.40 10.35 8.31
C THR A 248 6.89 10.55 8.39
N GLY A 249 6.10 9.53 8.05
CA GLY A 249 4.64 9.58 8.04
C GLY A 249 3.96 9.43 9.41
N SER A 250 4.72 9.08 10.46
CA SER A 250 4.23 8.94 11.83
C SER A 250 5.00 9.76 12.87
N GLY A 251 6.21 10.23 12.52
CA GLY A 251 7.08 10.96 13.45
C GLY A 251 7.76 10.06 14.49
N VAL A 252 8.05 8.81 14.13
CA VAL A 252 8.77 7.84 14.98
C VAL A 252 10.23 7.73 14.54
N GLY A 253 11.15 7.68 15.47
CA GLY A 253 12.59 7.54 15.18
C GLY A 253 12.94 6.12 14.69
N PRO A 254 13.99 5.96 13.85
CA PRO A 254 14.33 4.66 13.25
C PRO A 254 14.73 3.60 14.29
N THR A 255 15.30 3.98 15.41
CA THR A 255 15.74 3.08 16.48
C THR A 255 14.59 2.51 17.33
N ARG A 256 13.35 2.96 17.06
CA ARG A 256 12.15 2.48 17.75
C ARG A 256 11.46 1.33 17.01
N ILE A 257 11.91 1.01 15.80
CA ILE A 257 11.33 -0.05 14.98
C ILE A 257 12.04 -1.36 15.26
N ASP A 258 11.27 -2.38 15.63
CA ASP A 258 11.79 -3.71 15.94
C ASP A 258 11.77 -4.64 14.73
N ARG A 259 10.73 -4.56 13.90
CA ARG A 259 10.54 -5.43 12.74
C ARG A 259 10.03 -4.66 11.53
N VAL A 260 10.47 -5.10 10.35
CA VAL A 260 9.94 -4.64 9.06
C VAL A 260 9.51 -5.87 8.27
N VAL A 261 8.21 -6.02 8.06
CA VAL A 261 7.58 -7.16 7.40
C VAL A 261 7.19 -6.77 5.98
N GLY A 262 7.81 -7.41 5.00
CA GLY A 262 7.44 -7.29 3.59
C GLY A 262 6.37 -8.32 3.22
N VAL A 263 5.22 -7.86 2.74
CA VAL A 263 4.21 -8.77 2.19
C VAL A 263 4.52 -9.00 0.71
N ALA A 264 4.64 -10.26 0.30
CA ALA A 264 4.89 -10.68 -1.07
C ALA A 264 3.93 -11.80 -1.46
N LYS A 265 3.53 -11.88 -2.73
CA LYS A 265 2.86 -13.05 -3.29
C LYS A 265 3.87 -14.11 -3.69
N ALA A 266 3.46 -15.36 -3.71
CA ALA A 266 4.25 -16.45 -4.27
C ALA A 266 4.47 -16.35 -5.80
N TYR A 267 3.84 -15.38 -6.44
CA TYR A 267 4.03 -14.92 -7.83
C TYR A 267 3.95 -13.39 -7.83
N THR A 268 3.98 -12.74 -8.99
CA THR A 268 3.96 -11.28 -9.04
C THR A 268 2.73 -10.77 -9.78
N THR A 269 2.18 -9.63 -9.32
CA THR A 269 1.12 -8.92 -10.04
C THR A 269 1.43 -7.43 -10.10
N ARG A 270 0.96 -6.78 -11.17
CA ARG A 270 1.04 -5.34 -11.32
C ARG A 270 -0.27 -4.77 -11.86
N VAL A 271 -0.66 -3.60 -11.38
CA VAL A 271 -1.75 -2.79 -11.93
C VAL A 271 -1.15 -1.59 -12.64
N GLY A 272 -1.73 -1.20 -13.78
CA GLY A 272 -1.28 -0.04 -14.57
C GLY A 272 -0.06 -0.33 -15.45
N GLU A 273 0.45 0.76 -16.00
CA GLU A 273 1.56 0.73 -16.96
C GLU A 273 2.92 0.59 -16.27
N GLY A 274 3.97 0.49 -17.07
CA GLY A 274 5.36 0.44 -16.65
C GLY A 274 5.97 -0.97 -16.70
N PRO A 275 7.29 -1.07 -16.49
CA PRO A 275 8.05 -2.30 -16.68
C PRO A 275 7.65 -3.41 -15.71
N PHE A 276 7.59 -4.63 -16.23
CA PHE A 276 7.29 -5.84 -15.49
C PHE A 276 8.04 -7.01 -16.13
N PRO A 277 9.34 -7.21 -15.82
CA PRO A 277 10.19 -8.16 -16.53
C PRO A 277 9.67 -9.60 -16.53
N THR A 278 9.00 -10.03 -15.46
CA THR A 278 8.46 -11.40 -15.33
C THR A 278 7.02 -11.55 -15.81
N GLU A 279 6.46 -10.54 -16.48
CA GLU A 279 5.09 -10.59 -16.99
C GLU A 279 4.84 -11.78 -17.92
N LEU A 280 3.67 -12.39 -17.79
CA LEU A 280 3.19 -13.47 -18.62
C LEU A 280 1.95 -12.99 -19.40
N ASP A 281 2.16 -12.73 -20.67
CA ASP A 281 1.07 -12.35 -21.61
C ASP A 281 0.68 -13.57 -22.47
N ASP A 282 0.36 -14.67 -21.80
CA ASP A 282 0.05 -15.97 -22.37
C ASP A 282 -1.02 -16.71 -21.55
N GLU A 283 -1.30 -17.96 -21.95
CA GLU A 283 -2.28 -18.83 -21.26
C GLU A 283 -1.92 -19.10 -19.80
N VAL A 284 -0.63 -19.11 -19.45
CA VAL A 284 -0.17 -19.31 -18.07
C VAL A 284 -0.50 -18.07 -17.23
N GLY A 285 -0.27 -16.87 -17.77
CA GLY A 285 -0.63 -15.61 -17.12
C GLY A 285 -2.14 -15.49 -16.89
N GLU A 286 -2.94 -15.89 -17.87
CA GLU A 286 -4.40 -15.95 -17.73
C GLU A 286 -4.85 -16.96 -16.67
N ALA A 287 -4.23 -18.13 -16.62
CA ALA A 287 -4.53 -19.15 -15.60
C ALA A 287 -4.17 -18.67 -14.19
N LEU A 288 -3.02 -18.01 -14.00
CA LEU A 288 -2.63 -17.37 -12.73
C LEU A 288 -3.63 -16.30 -12.32
N ARG A 289 -4.05 -15.44 -13.25
CA ARG A 289 -5.04 -14.39 -13.03
C ARG A 289 -6.37 -14.97 -12.56
N ALA A 290 -6.89 -15.96 -13.28
CA ALA A 290 -8.16 -16.59 -12.98
C ALA A 290 -8.15 -17.30 -11.63
N LYS A 291 -7.12 -18.14 -11.39
CA LYS A 291 -6.98 -18.91 -10.16
C LYS A 291 -6.68 -18.03 -8.94
N GLY A 292 -5.86 -17.01 -9.13
CA GLY A 292 -5.55 -16.03 -8.10
C GLY A 292 -6.66 -15.02 -7.84
N GLY A 293 -7.71 -14.94 -8.69
CA GLY A 293 -8.73 -13.91 -8.59
C GLY A 293 -8.14 -12.50 -8.75
N GLU A 294 -7.18 -12.34 -9.68
CA GLU A 294 -6.40 -11.11 -9.82
C GLU A 294 -7.16 -10.05 -10.64
N PHE A 295 -8.17 -9.49 -9.98
CA PHE A 295 -9.01 -8.40 -10.48
C PHE A 295 -9.09 -7.28 -9.44
N GLY A 296 -9.15 -6.04 -9.90
CA GLY A 296 -9.29 -4.87 -9.03
C GLY A 296 -10.62 -4.90 -8.28
N VAL A 297 -10.59 -4.77 -6.95
CA VAL A 297 -11.79 -4.84 -6.09
C VAL A 297 -12.81 -3.77 -6.47
N THR A 298 -12.36 -2.55 -6.76
CA THR A 298 -13.24 -1.40 -7.07
C THR A 298 -13.60 -1.30 -8.54
N THR A 299 -12.68 -1.64 -9.44
CA THR A 299 -12.83 -1.40 -10.89
C THR A 299 -13.10 -2.67 -11.70
N GLY A 300 -12.90 -3.86 -11.10
CA GLY A 300 -12.92 -5.13 -11.82
C GLY A 300 -11.82 -5.29 -12.87
N ARG A 301 -10.88 -4.32 -12.98
CA ARG A 301 -9.82 -4.34 -13.98
C ARG A 301 -8.89 -5.54 -13.76
N PRO A 302 -8.55 -6.33 -14.80
CA PRO A 302 -7.61 -7.43 -14.66
C PRO A 302 -6.22 -6.91 -14.29
N ARG A 303 -5.54 -7.62 -13.40
CA ARG A 303 -4.14 -7.37 -13.06
C ARG A 303 -3.23 -8.11 -14.04
N ARG A 304 -2.10 -7.51 -14.37
CA ARG A 304 -1.00 -8.17 -15.06
C ARG A 304 -0.40 -9.19 -14.09
N THR A 305 -0.03 -10.37 -14.56
CA THR A 305 0.48 -11.48 -13.75
C THR A 305 1.83 -11.94 -14.29
N GLY A 306 2.70 -12.44 -13.41
CA GLY A 306 4.03 -12.92 -13.76
C GLY A 306 4.61 -13.84 -12.67
N TRP A 307 5.72 -14.51 -13.00
CA TRP A 307 6.41 -15.35 -12.04
C TRP A 307 7.04 -14.53 -10.90
N PHE A 308 7.38 -15.22 -9.81
CA PHE A 308 8.08 -14.58 -8.68
C PHE A 308 9.42 -14.00 -9.12
N ASP A 309 9.68 -12.78 -8.70
CA ASP A 309 10.87 -12.01 -9.06
C ASP A 309 11.80 -11.83 -7.86
N ALA A 310 12.86 -12.63 -7.79
CA ALA A 310 13.81 -12.57 -6.70
C ALA A 310 14.75 -11.35 -6.79
N VAL A 311 14.94 -10.76 -7.99
CA VAL A 311 15.72 -9.51 -8.13
C VAL A 311 14.97 -8.37 -7.42
N VAL A 312 13.67 -8.25 -7.68
CA VAL A 312 12.79 -7.29 -6.99
C VAL A 312 12.75 -7.54 -5.49
N MET A 313 12.66 -8.81 -5.07
CA MET A 313 12.61 -9.13 -3.63
C MET A 313 13.92 -8.82 -2.91
N ARG A 314 15.08 -9.08 -3.50
CA ARG A 314 16.38 -8.65 -2.94
C ARG A 314 16.47 -7.14 -2.81
N TYR A 315 16.02 -6.43 -3.84
CA TYR A 315 15.95 -4.97 -3.82
C TYR A 315 15.03 -4.47 -2.70
N ALA A 316 13.82 -5.02 -2.59
CA ALA A 316 12.86 -4.66 -1.54
C ALA A 316 13.44 -4.96 -0.14
N THR A 317 14.10 -6.10 0.04
CA THR A 317 14.76 -6.46 1.30
C THR A 317 15.81 -5.42 1.68
N ARG A 318 16.65 -5.00 0.73
CA ARG A 318 17.71 -4.00 0.95
C ARG A 318 17.15 -2.61 1.29
N ILE A 319 16.18 -2.13 0.49
CA ILE A 319 15.63 -0.77 0.63
C ILE A 319 14.87 -0.60 1.94
N ASN A 320 14.13 -1.62 2.35
CA ASN A 320 13.30 -1.56 3.54
C ASN A 320 13.99 -2.08 4.79
N GLY A 321 15.11 -2.80 4.67
CA GLY A 321 15.71 -3.53 5.78
C GLY A 321 14.75 -4.61 6.29
N LEU A 322 14.13 -5.40 5.38
CA LEU A 322 13.16 -6.41 5.76
C LEU A 322 13.78 -7.41 6.75
N THR A 323 13.09 -7.62 7.85
CA THR A 323 13.42 -8.65 8.83
C THR A 323 12.68 -9.94 8.57
N ASP A 324 11.52 -9.84 7.93
CA ASP A 324 10.60 -10.95 7.69
C ASP A 324 9.80 -10.72 6.39
N ILE A 325 9.37 -11.83 5.77
CA ILE A 325 8.42 -11.83 4.65
C ILE A 325 7.16 -12.56 5.08
N CYS A 326 6.00 -11.99 4.76
CA CYS A 326 4.71 -12.66 4.76
C CYS A 326 4.42 -13.08 3.31
N LEU A 327 4.56 -14.36 2.99
CA LEU A 327 4.30 -14.90 1.65
C LEU A 327 2.81 -15.24 1.52
N THR A 328 2.15 -14.70 0.51
CA THR A 328 0.71 -14.90 0.30
C THR A 328 0.45 -15.73 -0.96
N LYS A 329 -0.74 -16.33 -1.03
CA LYS A 329 -1.26 -16.99 -2.24
C LYS A 329 -0.40 -18.15 -2.76
N LEU A 330 0.24 -18.92 -1.87
CA LEU A 330 0.99 -20.11 -2.26
C LEU A 330 0.07 -21.18 -2.88
N ASP A 331 -1.18 -21.28 -2.42
CA ASP A 331 -2.23 -22.16 -2.92
C ASP A 331 -2.53 -21.98 -4.41
N VAL A 332 -2.31 -20.79 -4.95
CA VAL A 332 -2.50 -20.49 -6.38
C VAL A 332 -1.52 -21.27 -7.27
N LEU A 333 -0.35 -21.62 -6.75
CA LEU A 333 0.68 -22.36 -7.48
C LEU A 333 0.48 -23.89 -7.49
N SER A 334 -0.49 -24.44 -6.73
CA SER A 334 -0.81 -25.88 -6.83
C SER A 334 -1.24 -26.27 -8.25
N GLY A 335 -0.80 -27.43 -8.73
CA GLY A 335 -1.17 -27.96 -10.06
C GLY A 335 -0.22 -27.56 -11.19
N TYR A 336 0.87 -26.83 -10.90
CA TYR A 336 1.98 -26.65 -11.85
C TYR A 336 3.03 -27.74 -11.63
N ASP A 337 3.52 -28.36 -12.71
CA ASP A 337 4.59 -29.36 -12.65
C ASP A 337 5.95 -28.69 -12.34
N THR A 338 6.13 -27.48 -12.87
CA THR A 338 7.35 -26.68 -12.70
C THR A 338 6.95 -25.23 -12.45
N ILE A 339 7.64 -24.57 -11.52
CA ILE A 339 7.40 -23.17 -11.14
C ILE A 339 8.70 -22.39 -11.39
N PRO A 340 8.75 -21.54 -12.43
CA PRO A 340 9.88 -20.67 -12.69
C PRO A 340 9.97 -19.54 -11.64
N VAL A 341 11.21 -19.26 -11.20
CA VAL A 341 11.54 -18.12 -10.34
C VAL A 341 12.59 -17.28 -11.06
N CYS A 342 12.34 -16.00 -11.24
CA CYS A 342 13.33 -15.09 -11.81
C CYS A 342 14.45 -14.84 -10.80
N VAL A 343 15.67 -15.32 -11.11
CA VAL A 343 16.84 -15.22 -10.23
C VAL A 343 17.80 -14.09 -10.62
N ALA A 344 17.75 -13.65 -11.87
CA ALA A 344 18.59 -12.59 -12.44
C ALA A 344 17.90 -11.96 -13.64
N TYR A 345 18.43 -10.84 -14.12
CA TYR A 345 18.09 -10.25 -15.41
C TYR A 345 19.28 -10.33 -16.36
N GLU A 346 19.00 -10.35 -17.65
CA GLU A 346 19.97 -10.06 -18.70
C GLU A 346 19.62 -8.68 -19.29
N VAL A 347 20.54 -7.74 -19.22
CA VAL A 347 20.43 -6.40 -19.75
C VAL A 347 21.63 -6.14 -20.66
N ASP A 348 21.38 -5.84 -21.94
CA ASP A 348 22.43 -5.65 -22.96
C ASP A 348 23.43 -6.83 -23.04
N GLY A 349 22.94 -8.06 -22.85
CA GLY A 349 23.75 -9.27 -22.86
C GLY A 349 24.58 -9.50 -21.59
N VAL A 350 24.38 -8.68 -20.54
CA VAL A 350 25.06 -8.84 -19.25
C VAL A 350 24.08 -9.34 -18.20
N ARG A 351 24.39 -10.49 -17.61
CA ARG A 351 23.61 -11.04 -16.49
C ARG A 351 23.88 -10.25 -15.22
N THR A 352 22.80 -9.82 -14.56
CA THR A 352 22.83 -9.14 -13.26
C THR A 352 21.81 -9.72 -12.29
N GLU A 353 22.16 -9.81 -11.01
CA GLU A 353 21.26 -10.18 -9.92
C GLU A 353 20.71 -8.95 -9.18
N GLU A 354 21.12 -7.75 -9.59
CA GLU A 354 20.71 -6.48 -9.03
C GLU A 354 19.74 -5.75 -9.98
N MET A 355 18.93 -4.87 -9.41
CA MET A 355 18.08 -3.97 -10.20
C MET A 355 18.92 -3.11 -11.13
N PRO A 356 18.54 -2.97 -12.42
CA PRO A 356 19.17 -2.03 -13.33
C PRO A 356 19.21 -0.61 -12.77
N LEU A 357 20.26 0.15 -13.12
CA LEU A 357 20.49 1.50 -12.57
C LEU A 357 19.48 2.53 -13.05
N ASP A 358 18.89 2.30 -14.21
CA ASP A 358 17.96 3.22 -14.84
C ASP A 358 16.71 2.48 -15.36
N GLN A 359 15.70 3.27 -15.70
CA GLN A 359 14.43 2.75 -16.19
C GLN A 359 14.57 2.05 -17.54
N ALA A 360 15.39 2.56 -18.45
CA ALA A 360 15.56 1.96 -19.78
C ALA A 360 16.16 0.56 -19.67
N GLY A 361 17.15 0.38 -18.81
CA GLY A 361 17.71 -0.93 -18.48
C GLY A 361 16.70 -1.85 -17.83
N PHE A 362 15.80 -1.34 -16.99
CA PHE A 362 14.76 -2.14 -16.38
C PHE A 362 13.63 -2.52 -17.37
N GLU A 363 13.28 -1.63 -18.30
CA GLU A 363 12.35 -1.94 -19.40
C GLU A 363 12.92 -2.97 -20.39
N ALA A 364 14.23 -2.94 -20.60
CA ALA A 364 14.94 -3.89 -21.47
C ALA A 364 15.33 -5.20 -20.76
N ALA A 365 15.09 -5.32 -19.47
CA ALA A 365 15.52 -6.49 -18.69
C ALA A 365 14.77 -7.76 -19.13
N VAL A 366 15.54 -8.78 -19.50
CA VAL A 366 15.05 -10.12 -19.82
C VAL A 366 15.23 -11.00 -18.59
N PRO A 367 14.17 -11.62 -18.05
CA PRO A 367 14.27 -12.45 -16.85
C PRO A 367 15.03 -13.76 -17.14
N VAL A 368 15.92 -14.12 -16.22
CA VAL A 368 16.62 -15.41 -16.19
C VAL A 368 15.98 -16.27 -15.11
N TYR A 369 15.40 -17.39 -15.52
CA TYR A 369 14.65 -18.25 -14.64
C TYR A 369 15.45 -19.44 -14.13
N GLU A 370 15.21 -19.80 -12.86
CA GLU A 370 15.47 -21.10 -12.26
C GLU A 370 14.15 -21.85 -12.19
N GLU A 371 14.10 -23.07 -12.70
CA GLU A 371 12.92 -23.92 -12.65
C GLU A 371 12.93 -24.76 -11.38
N LEU A 372 11.89 -24.62 -10.56
CA LEU A 372 11.70 -25.40 -9.34
C LEU A 372 10.57 -26.42 -9.53
N PRO A 373 10.66 -27.61 -8.91
CA PRO A 373 9.55 -28.57 -8.92
C PRO A 373 8.29 -27.97 -8.33
N GLY A 374 7.16 -28.18 -9.00
CA GLY A 374 5.84 -27.80 -8.50
C GLY A 374 5.19 -28.94 -7.69
N TRP A 375 3.93 -28.75 -7.33
CA TRP A 375 3.13 -29.72 -6.59
C TRP A 375 1.70 -29.73 -7.11
N SER A 376 1.05 -30.89 -7.04
CA SER A 376 -0.33 -31.10 -7.48
C SER A 376 -1.37 -31.04 -6.36
N GLU A 377 -0.93 -31.18 -5.11
CA GLU A 377 -1.78 -31.26 -3.94
C GLU A 377 -2.48 -29.94 -3.63
N ASP A 378 -3.71 -30.03 -3.14
CA ASP A 378 -4.41 -28.90 -2.53
C ASP A 378 -3.83 -28.64 -1.13
N ILE A 379 -3.15 -27.50 -0.99
CA ILE A 379 -2.50 -27.09 0.28
C ILE A 379 -3.40 -26.20 1.16
N SER A 380 -4.64 -25.93 0.76
CA SER A 380 -5.53 -24.98 1.45
C SER A 380 -5.86 -25.39 2.90
N GLN A 381 -5.73 -26.67 3.21
CA GLN A 381 -5.98 -27.22 4.55
C GLN A 381 -4.71 -27.39 5.39
N CYS A 382 -3.52 -27.15 4.86
CA CYS A 382 -2.27 -27.20 5.63
C CYS A 382 -2.25 -26.10 6.69
N ARG A 383 -1.80 -26.43 7.90
CA ARG A 383 -1.72 -25.51 9.04
C ARG A 383 -0.33 -25.43 9.66
N SER A 384 0.58 -26.32 9.25
CA SER A 384 2.00 -26.28 9.61
C SER A 384 2.87 -26.38 8.35
N PHE A 385 4.12 -25.97 8.46
CA PHE A 385 5.09 -26.02 7.35
C PHE A 385 5.36 -27.48 6.91
N GLU A 386 5.36 -28.40 7.86
CA GLU A 386 5.63 -29.84 7.66
C GLU A 386 4.48 -30.54 6.94
N GLU A 387 3.25 -30.00 6.97
CA GLU A 387 2.11 -30.53 6.23
C GLU A 387 2.13 -30.19 4.74
N LEU A 388 2.95 -29.21 4.34
CA LEU A 388 3.11 -28.86 2.93
C LEU A 388 3.83 -29.97 2.16
N PRO A 389 3.52 -30.20 0.87
CA PRO A 389 4.30 -31.06 -0.01
C PRO A 389 5.77 -30.65 0.01
N GLN A 390 6.69 -31.61 -0.11
CA GLN A 390 8.13 -31.33 -0.07
C GLN A 390 8.55 -30.27 -1.09
N ALA A 391 8.01 -30.33 -2.32
CA ALA A 391 8.30 -29.34 -3.36
C ALA A 391 7.86 -27.92 -2.95
N ALA A 392 6.74 -27.79 -2.22
CA ALA A 392 6.29 -26.49 -1.71
C ALA A 392 7.21 -25.97 -0.57
N GLN A 393 7.69 -26.87 0.31
CA GLN A 393 8.67 -26.53 1.34
C GLN A 393 10.00 -26.08 0.71
N ASP A 394 10.47 -26.80 -0.30
CA ASP A 394 11.70 -26.49 -1.04
C ASP A 394 11.58 -25.15 -1.79
N TYR A 395 10.41 -24.90 -2.41
CA TYR A 395 10.10 -23.62 -3.05
C TYR A 395 10.20 -22.46 -2.06
N ILE A 396 9.55 -22.55 -0.89
CA ILE A 396 9.60 -21.53 0.15
C ILE A 396 11.03 -21.29 0.62
N THR A 397 11.76 -22.37 0.90
CA THR A 397 13.16 -22.28 1.35
C THR A 397 14.05 -21.62 0.30
N ARG A 398 13.82 -21.94 -0.98
CA ARG A 398 14.55 -21.30 -2.06
C ARG A 398 14.24 -19.83 -2.21
N LEU A 399 12.97 -19.42 -2.02
CA LEU A 399 12.61 -18.02 -2.00
C LEU A 399 13.25 -17.24 -0.84
N GLU A 400 13.40 -17.85 0.35
CA GLU A 400 14.12 -17.24 1.49
C GLU A 400 15.59 -16.96 1.11
N GLU A 401 16.28 -17.93 0.53
CA GLU A 401 17.67 -17.79 0.08
C GLU A 401 17.81 -16.67 -0.95
N LEU A 402 16.96 -16.71 -1.99
CA LEU A 402 16.98 -15.75 -3.09
C LEU A 402 16.63 -14.33 -2.65
N SER A 403 15.68 -14.19 -1.74
CA SER A 403 15.25 -12.89 -1.19
C SER A 403 16.15 -12.37 -0.07
N ARG A 404 17.06 -13.22 0.44
CA ARG A 404 17.92 -12.93 1.61
C ARG A 404 17.13 -12.50 2.84
N CYS A 405 15.94 -13.05 3.01
CA CYS A 405 15.04 -12.71 4.11
C CYS A 405 14.15 -13.92 4.42
N ARG A 406 13.96 -14.21 5.71
CA ARG A 406 13.15 -15.38 6.11
C ARG A 406 11.66 -15.14 5.83
N ILE A 407 10.95 -16.20 5.47
CA ILE A 407 9.50 -16.21 5.30
C ILE A 407 8.87 -16.61 6.63
N GLN A 408 8.30 -15.62 7.32
CA GLN A 408 7.73 -15.76 8.64
C GLN A 408 6.36 -16.44 8.62
N SER A 409 5.53 -16.12 7.61
CA SER A 409 4.20 -16.70 7.46
C SER A 409 3.87 -16.97 6.00
N ILE A 410 2.98 -17.95 5.78
CA ILE A 410 2.62 -18.44 4.45
C ILE A 410 1.10 -18.50 4.34
N GLY A 411 0.54 -17.77 3.40
CA GLY A 411 -0.88 -17.81 3.06
C GLY A 411 -1.17 -18.94 2.09
N VAL A 412 -2.02 -19.86 2.52
CA VAL A 412 -2.46 -21.05 1.76
C VAL A 412 -3.95 -21.00 1.38
N GLY A 413 -4.55 -19.80 1.47
CA GLY A 413 -5.94 -19.54 1.11
C GLY A 413 -6.40 -18.14 1.55
N PRO A 414 -7.63 -17.73 1.22
CA PRO A 414 -8.12 -16.36 1.47
C PRO A 414 -8.49 -16.09 2.94
N GLY A 415 -8.91 -17.10 3.71
CA GLY A 415 -9.35 -16.95 5.10
C GLY A 415 -8.21 -16.64 6.06
N ARG A 416 -8.55 -16.09 7.23
CA ARG A 416 -7.60 -15.81 8.31
C ARG A 416 -6.86 -17.07 8.76
N GLU A 417 -7.60 -18.14 8.97
CA GLU A 417 -7.13 -19.47 9.39
C GLU A 417 -6.21 -20.15 8.36
N ALA A 418 -6.29 -19.71 7.10
CA ALA A 418 -5.47 -20.24 6.01
C ALA A 418 -4.09 -19.54 5.96
N THR A 419 -3.43 -19.49 7.12
CA THR A 419 -2.07 -18.93 7.25
C THR A 419 -1.24 -19.82 8.17
N ILE A 420 -0.11 -20.28 7.64
CA ILE A 420 0.90 -21.02 8.39
C ILE A 420 1.89 -20.01 8.98
N VAL A 421 2.04 -19.96 10.29
CA VAL A 421 3.00 -19.12 10.98
C VAL A 421 4.22 -19.97 11.34
N ARG A 422 5.38 -19.66 10.78
CA ARG A 422 6.65 -20.35 11.07
C ARG A 422 7.41 -19.70 12.23
N TYR A 423 7.35 -18.38 12.30
CA TYR A 423 8.05 -17.61 13.31
C TYR A 423 7.11 -16.53 13.87
N PRO A 424 6.84 -16.49 15.18
CA PRO A 424 6.00 -15.43 15.76
C PRO A 424 6.67 -14.06 15.61
N LEU A 425 5.87 -13.04 15.29
CA LEU A 425 6.32 -11.65 15.16
C LEU A 425 6.13 -10.85 16.44
N MET A 426 5.19 -11.26 17.29
CA MET A 426 4.81 -10.62 18.55
C MET A 426 4.73 -11.66 19.66
#